data_c2614e986054c52144a5c2f3c04ffb13
#
_entry.id   c2614e986054c52144a5c2f3c04ffb13
#
_cell.length_a   1.000
_cell.length_b   1.000
_cell.length_c   1.000
_cell.angle_alpha   90.00
_cell.angle_beta   90.00
_cell.angle_gamma   90.00
#
_symmetry.space_group_name_H-M   'P 1'
#
loop_
_entity.id
_entity.type
_entity.pdbx_description
1 polymer ?
#
loop_
_entity_poly.entity_id
_entity_poly.type
_entity_poly.pdbx_seq_one_letter_code
_entity_poly.pdbx_strand_id
1 'polypeptide(L)'
;VLPILANKQPDQVLALVEELARTTPLSRLDLDALLLRRPVEVVDLALRGEDLGELPFYRVVHRLDVGRLLALLTQYPGFAYHHEWFPALTQETRLALYQSLAAGWREQCGCLASDLVALLPHMQREQEGRRHLALSTLATRPEERLPYAAFLPWNEAYRLLEPFLHDPSEHRRTLVFQTLTQAVRYERHHLPDLLALVCVHLNEPDPVRGQIVNHLAELPPSIWRSEHLNALEQIVQRILDAFDTSRFTVGALLFLLMRVQACAPEWSATHLALVAQQYGFAFYPHRQNYLSEKIARQIGPALRPVLTSWAVQGDEQKLQQLISLFGKSVRAFDTLLDALEVALNHHPSPQFGNTILATFRKHSLERAARVIPQLIQ
;
A
#
# COMPACT_ATOMS: atom_id res chain seq x y z
N VAL A 1 26.69 -23.44 0.98
CA VAL A 1 26.36 -24.84 1.41
C VAL A 1 25.42 -24.79 2.61
N LEU A 2 25.73 -24.03 3.67
CA LEU A 2 24.96 -23.98 4.92
C LEU A 2 23.45 -23.64 4.71
N PRO A 3 23.04 -22.63 3.91
CA PRO A 3 21.62 -22.36 3.69
C PRO A 3 20.84 -23.51 3.03
N ILE A 4 21.50 -24.30 2.17
CA ILE A 4 20.87 -25.45 1.52
C ILE A 4 20.65 -26.57 2.53
N LEU A 5 21.64 -26.83 3.40
CA LEU A 5 21.54 -27.82 4.46
C LEU A 5 20.52 -27.42 5.52
N ALA A 6 20.47 -26.13 5.92
CA ALA A 6 19.49 -25.59 6.85
C ALA A 6 18.04 -25.75 6.35
N ASN A 7 17.81 -25.68 5.04
CA ASN A 7 16.50 -25.94 4.46
C ASN A 7 16.10 -27.43 4.46
N LYS A 8 17.07 -28.36 4.37
CA LYS A 8 16.82 -29.82 4.29
C LYS A 8 16.89 -30.52 5.65
N GLN A 9 17.82 -30.11 6.49
CA GLN A 9 18.14 -30.76 7.76
C GLN A 9 18.41 -29.72 8.87
N PRO A 10 17.41 -28.88 9.22
CA PRO A 10 17.61 -27.75 10.13
C PRO A 10 18.12 -28.16 11.51
N ASP A 11 17.70 -29.31 12.03
CA ASP A 11 18.09 -29.77 13.36
C ASP A 11 19.58 -30.17 13.42
N GLN A 12 20.08 -30.82 12.38
CA GLN A 12 21.49 -31.17 12.29
C GLN A 12 22.38 -29.93 12.11
N VAL A 13 21.90 -28.95 11.31
CA VAL A 13 22.61 -27.68 11.14
C VAL A 13 22.60 -26.88 12.43
N LEU A 14 21.49 -26.87 13.18
CA LEU A 14 21.42 -26.22 14.48
C LEU A 14 22.43 -26.80 15.47
N ALA A 15 22.48 -28.14 15.61
CA ALA A 15 23.44 -28.82 16.47
C ALA A 15 24.90 -28.47 16.09
N LEU A 16 25.22 -28.47 14.79
CA LEU A 16 26.52 -28.05 14.29
C LEU A 16 26.84 -26.58 14.64
N VAL A 17 25.89 -25.68 14.48
CA VAL A 17 26.05 -24.26 14.81
C VAL A 17 26.28 -24.08 16.32
N GLU A 18 25.55 -24.79 17.17
CA GLU A 18 25.76 -24.79 18.63
C GLU A 18 27.15 -25.32 19.05
N GLU A 19 27.67 -26.28 18.32
CA GLU A 19 29.04 -26.78 18.54
C GLU A 19 30.07 -25.74 18.07
N LEU A 20 29.90 -25.16 16.89
CA LEU A 20 30.80 -24.13 16.34
C LEU A 20 30.80 -22.85 17.16
N ALA A 21 29.68 -22.47 17.79
CA ALA A 21 29.59 -21.30 18.66
C ALA A 21 30.67 -21.27 19.76
N ARG A 22 31.15 -22.43 20.18
CA ARG A 22 32.18 -22.55 21.21
C ARG A 22 33.58 -22.18 20.72
N THR A 23 33.82 -22.19 19.42
CA THR A 23 35.18 -22.07 18.83
C THR A 23 35.30 -21.03 17.74
N THR A 24 34.20 -20.61 17.16
CA THR A 24 34.21 -19.77 15.97
C THR A 24 33.10 -18.66 16.07
N PRO A 25 33.40 -17.40 15.72
CA PRO A 25 32.35 -16.35 15.63
C PRO A 25 31.30 -16.75 14.60
N LEU A 26 30.06 -16.84 15.04
CA LEU A 26 28.92 -17.23 14.18
C LEU A 26 28.57 -16.18 13.15
N SER A 27 28.99 -14.91 13.35
CA SER A 27 28.81 -13.79 12.38
C SER A 27 29.42 -14.04 11.00
N ARG A 28 30.29 -15.03 10.88
CA ARG A 28 30.86 -15.47 9.58
C ARG A 28 29.99 -16.45 8.83
N LEU A 29 28.92 -16.95 9.43
CA LEU A 29 28.04 -17.97 8.87
C LEU A 29 26.77 -17.29 8.34
N ASP A 30 26.28 -17.75 7.17
CA ASP A 30 24.98 -17.37 6.67
C ASP A 30 23.91 -18.22 7.37
N LEU A 31 23.29 -17.63 8.39
CA LEU A 31 22.27 -18.26 9.24
C LEU A 31 20.83 -17.89 8.85
N ASP A 32 20.60 -17.09 7.80
CA ASP A 32 19.25 -16.64 7.40
C ASP A 32 18.28 -17.80 7.20
N ALA A 33 18.71 -18.84 6.49
CA ALA A 33 17.88 -20.01 6.23
C ALA A 33 17.57 -20.80 7.52
N LEU A 34 18.51 -20.88 8.45
CA LEU A 34 18.33 -21.54 9.74
C LEU A 34 17.36 -20.73 10.62
N LEU A 35 17.51 -19.40 10.66
CA LEU A 35 16.58 -18.49 11.36
C LEU A 35 15.14 -18.69 10.89
N LEU A 36 14.91 -18.81 9.58
CA LEU A 36 13.57 -19.04 9.04
C LEU A 36 12.99 -20.41 9.40
N ARG A 37 13.82 -21.43 9.64
CA ARG A 37 13.40 -22.80 9.96
C ARG A 37 13.31 -23.05 11.47
N ARG A 38 14.24 -22.49 12.24
CA ARG A 38 14.39 -22.66 13.70
C ARG A 38 14.53 -21.29 14.39
N PRO A 39 13.49 -20.42 14.34
CA PRO A 39 13.59 -19.04 14.82
C PRO A 39 13.83 -18.94 16.32
N VAL A 40 13.19 -19.80 17.10
CA VAL A 40 13.28 -19.76 18.57
C VAL A 40 14.71 -20.10 19.00
N GLU A 41 15.27 -21.17 18.47
CA GLU A 41 16.58 -21.67 18.83
C GLU A 41 17.70 -20.72 18.40
N VAL A 42 17.59 -20.13 17.19
CA VAL A 42 18.55 -19.14 16.71
C VAL A 42 18.48 -17.84 17.51
N VAL A 43 17.28 -17.41 17.91
CA VAL A 43 17.11 -16.27 18.81
C VAL A 43 17.69 -16.57 20.19
N ASP A 44 17.49 -17.76 20.72
CA ASP A 44 18.08 -18.16 22.02
C ASP A 44 19.63 -18.17 21.97
N LEU A 45 20.24 -18.53 20.83
CA LEU A 45 21.69 -18.37 20.61
C LEU A 45 22.10 -16.89 20.67
N ALA A 46 21.38 -16.00 19.94
CA ALA A 46 21.64 -14.56 19.98
C ALA A 46 21.54 -14.01 21.41
N LEU A 47 20.52 -14.40 22.16
CA LEU A 47 20.28 -13.93 23.52
C LEU A 47 21.32 -14.46 24.54
N ARG A 48 22.02 -15.55 24.24
CA ARG A 48 23.17 -16.03 25.03
C ARG A 48 24.44 -15.19 24.82
N GLY A 49 24.40 -14.21 23.92
CA GLY A 49 25.53 -13.32 23.62
C GLY A 49 26.43 -13.82 22.48
N GLU A 50 25.97 -14.80 21.71
CA GLU A 50 26.68 -15.25 20.51
C GLU A 50 26.61 -14.16 19.43
N ASP A 51 27.76 -13.86 18.83
CA ASP A 51 27.83 -12.91 17.70
C ASP A 51 27.32 -13.59 16.42
N LEU A 52 26.04 -13.38 16.13
CA LEU A 52 25.37 -13.93 14.94
C LEU A 52 25.44 -12.97 13.72
N GLY A 53 26.08 -11.81 13.85
CA GLY A 53 26.06 -10.77 12.82
C GLY A 53 24.67 -10.13 12.63
N GLU A 54 24.43 -9.55 11.47
CA GLU A 54 23.16 -8.91 11.12
C GLU A 54 22.15 -9.92 10.61
N LEU A 55 21.35 -10.51 11.50
CA LEU A 55 20.28 -11.43 11.13
C LEU A 55 18.95 -10.67 10.93
N PRO A 56 18.14 -11.05 9.92
CA PRO A 56 16.87 -10.43 9.63
C PRO A 56 15.77 -10.91 10.59
N PHE A 57 15.89 -10.64 11.89
CA PHE A 57 14.94 -11.08 12.93
C PHE A 57 13.51 -10.61 12.63
N TYR A 58 13.32 -9.48 11.94
CA TYR A 58 12.01 -8.96 11.55
C TYR A 58 11.17 -9.98 10.74
N ARG A 59 11.80 -10.94 10.06
CA ARG A 59 11.10 -11.98 9.30
C ARG A 59 10.43 -13.02 10.16
N VAL A 60 10.85 -13.17 11.41
CA VAL A 60 10.42 -14.26 12.31
C VAL A 60 9.75 -13.80 13.60
N VAL A 61 9.62 -12.49 13.81
CA VAL A 61 9.02 -11.91 15.04
C VAL A 61 7.65 -12.49 15.40
N HIS A 62 6.83 -12.81 14.39
CA HIS A 62 5.49 -13.39 14.58
C HIS A 62 5.50 -14.83 15.12
N ARG A 63 6.69 -15.45 15.18
CA ARG A 63 6.90 -16.80 15.69
C ARG A 63 7.57 -16.84 17.06
N LEU A 64 7.90 -15.67 17.61
CA LEU A 64 8.54 -15.51 18.90
C LEU A 64 7.51 -15.15 19.97
N ASP A 65 7.75 -15.60 21.19
CA ASP A 65 6.99 -15.15 22.35
C ASP A 65 7.44 -13.74 22.82
N VAL A 66 6.61 -13.12 23.65
CA VAL A 66 6.84 -11.75 24.17
C VAL A 66 8.16 -11.64 24.94
N GLY A 67 8.52 -12.67 25.71
CA GLY A 67 9.76 -12.67 26.51
C GLY A 67 11.00 -12.57 25.63
N ARG A 68 11.08 -13.38 24.58
CA ARG A 68 12.18 -13.34 23.59
C ARG A 68 12.22 -12.03 22.82
N LEU A 69 11.07 -11.51 22.42
CA LEU A 69 10.99 -10.22 21.74
C LEU A 69 11.50 -9.08 22.62
N LEU A 70 11.11 -9.03 23.90
CA LEU A 70 11.61 -8.05 24.85
C LEU A 70 13.11 -8.16 25.07
N ALA A 71 13.62 -9.38 25.21
CA ALA A 71 15.05 -9.63 25.37
C ALA A 71 15.84 -9.17 24.14
N LEU A 72 15.37 -9.47 22.93
CA LEU A 72 15.96 -8.99 21.66
C LEU A 72 16.00 -7.47 21.59
N LEU A 73 14.89 -6.80 21.92
CA LEU A 73 14.79 -5.35 21.88
C LEU A 73 15.70 -4.68 22.92
N THR A 74 15.95 -5.32 24.05
CA THR A 74 16.87 -4.86 25.07
C THR A 74 18.32 -5.02 24.63
N GLN A 75 18.67 -6.17 24.06
CA GLN A 75 20.02 -6.50 23.65
C GLN A 75 20.42 -5.82 22.32
N TYR A 76 19.44 -5.65 21.41
CA TYR A 76 19.63 -5.06 20.08
C TYR A 76 18.71 -3.84 19.90
N PRO A 77 19.04 -2.68 20.53
CA PRO A 77 18.17 -1.49 20.49
C PRO A 77 17.91 -0.97 19.06
N GLY A 78 18.86 -1.16 18.14
CA GLY A 78 18.66 -0.83 16.72
C GLY A 78 17.48 -1.56 16.07
N PHE A 79 17.14 -2.76 16.54
CA PHE A 79 15.98 -3.50 16.08
C PHE A 79 14.64 -2.82 16.47
N ALA A 80 14.61 -2.09 17.58
CA ALA A 80 13.43 -1.36 18.05
C ALA A 80 13.00 -0.21 17.12
N TYR A 81 13.95 0.35 16.35
CA TYR A 81 13.69 1.47 15.45
C TYR A 81 13.07 1.03 14.11
N HIS A 82 13.09 -0.25 13.77
CA HIS A 82 12.45 -0.79 12.56
C HIS A 82 11.03 -1.24 12.87
N HIS A 83 10.07 -0.32 12.82
CA HIS A 83 8.65 -0.59 13.13
C HIS A 83 7.93 -1.50 12.13
N GLU A 84 8.56 -1.86 11.02
CA GLU A 84 7.95 -2.68 9.95
C GLU A 84 7.48 -4.07 10.42
N TRP A 85 8.07 -4.60 11.46
CA TRP A 85 7.71 -5.91 12.03
C TRP A 85 6.54 -5.85 13.01
N PHE A 86 6.25 -4.69 13.60
CA PHE A 86 5.20 -4.54 14.62
C PHE A 86 3.79 -4.90 14.11
N PRO A 87 3.40 -4.59 12.85
CA PRO A 87 2.13 -5.02 12.27
C PRO A 87 1.95 -6.55 12.19
N ALA A 88 3.05 -7.30 12.09
CA ALA A 88 3.01 -8.77 12.01
C ALA A 88 2.67 -9.45 13.34
N LEU A 89 2.74 -8.72 14.47
CA LEU A 89 2.44 -9.23 15.80
C LEU A 89 0.93 -9.31 16.07
N THR A 90 0.55 -10.20 16.98
CA THR A 90 -0.82 -10.22 17.52
C THR A 90 -1.09 -8.95 18.34
N GLN A 91 -2.37 -8.61 18.51
CA GLN A 91 -2.75 -7.45 19.31
C GLN A 91 -2.28 -7.56 20.77
N GLU A 92 -2.34 -8.75 21.35
CA GLU A 92 -1.87 -9.03 22.72
C GLU A 92 -0.37 -8.82 22.87
N THR A 93 0.41 -9.35 21.91
CA THR A 93 1.88 -9.18 21.90
C THR A 93 2.25 -7.71 21.75
N ARG A 94 1.58 -6.96 20.85
CA ARG A 94 1.79 -5.51 20.71
C ARG A 94 1.51 -4.75 21.99
N LEU A 95 0.42 -5.10 22.70
CA LEU A 95 0.07 -4.47 23.97
C LEU A 95 1.11 -4.75 25.05
N ALA A 96 1.55 -5.99 25.18
CA ALA A 96 2.57 -6.39 26.16
C ALA A 96 3.93 -5.69 25.90
N LEU A 97 4.35 -5.63 24.65
CA LEU A 97 5.56 -4.89 24.24
C LEU A 97 5.42 -3.38 24.51
N TYR A 98 4.29 -2.80 24.17
CA TYR A 98 4.01 -1.39 24.46
C TYR A 98 4.09 -1.09 25.96
N GLN A 99 3.46 -1.90 26.80
CA GLN A 99 3.48 -1.72 28.26
C GLN A 99 4.91 -1.79 28.83
N SER A 100 5.74 -2.66 28.28
CA SER A 100 7.11 -2.87 28.76
C SER A 100 8.09 -1.81 28.25
N LEU A 101 7.91 -1.32 27.03
CA LEU A 101 8.88 -0.43 26.35
C LEU A 101 8.48 1.03 26.33
N ALA A 102 7.17 1.33 26.50
CA ALA A 102 6.66 2.69 26.34
C ALA A 102 7.29 3.70 27.32
N ALA A 103 7.61 3.28 28.54
CA ALA A 103 8.29 4.13 29.51
C ALA A 103 9.66 4.61 28.97
N GLY A 104 10.51 3.69 28.53
CA GLY A 104 11.82 4.00 27.98
C GLY A 104 11.74 4.85 26.69
N TRP A 105 10.81 4.56 25.81
CA TRP A 105 10.60 5.38 24.60
C TRP A 105 10.15 6.80 24.92
N ARG A 106 9.26 6.97 25.91
CA ARG A 106 8.82 8.28 26.38
C ARG A 106 9.93 9.10 27.01
N GLU A 107 10.84 8.44 27.74
CA GLU A 107 11.99 9.08 28.35
C GLU A 107 13.00 9.56 27.30
N GLN A 108 13.22 8.79 26.23
CA GLN A 108 14.20 9.10 25.20
C GLN A 108 13.79 10.29 24.31
N CYS A 109 12.54 10.34 23.86
CA CYS A 109 12.10 11.36 22.90
C CYS A 109 10.80 12.09 23.26
N GLY A 110 10.12 11.69 24.33
CA GLY A 110 8.81 12.22 24.73
C GLY A 110 7.66 11.81 23.81
N CYS A 111 7.95 11.39 22.57
CA CYS A 111 6.99 11.06 21.54
C CYS A 111 7.13 9.60 21.09
N LEU A 112 6.02 8.97 20.77
CA LEU A 112 5.94 7.75 19.98
C LEU A 112 5.54 8.14 18.56
N ALA A 113 6.12 7.52 17.55
CA ALA A 113 5.74 7.76 16.17
C ALA A 113 4.24 7.44 15.93
N SER A 114 3.55 8.26 15.16
CA SER A 114 2.10 8.13 14.96
C SER A 114 1.70 6.80 14.30
N ASP A 115 2.53 6.25 13.42
CA ASP A 115 2.35 4.94 12.81
C ASP A 115 2.47 3.80 13.83
N LEU A 116 3.33 3.91 14.84
CA LEU A 116 3.39 2.98 15.96
C LEU A 116 2.12 3.07 16.82
N VAL A 117 1.69 4.30 17.14
CA VAL A 117 0.44 4.52 17.91
C VAL A 117 -0.76 3.93 17.18
N ALA A 118 -0.80 4.06 15.84
CA ALA A 118 -1.86 3.50 14.99
C ALA A 118 -2.05 1.97 15.13
N LEU A 119 -0.99 1.25 15.51
CA LEU A 119 -0.99 -0.20 15.67
C LEU A 119 -1.42 -0.68 17.07
N LEU A 120 -1.58 0.25 18.02
CA LEU A 120 -2.02 -0.07 19.37
C LEU A 120 -3.53 -0.41 19.42
N PRO A 121 -3.97 -1.18 20.44
CA PRO A 121 -5.38 -1.34 20.71
C PRO A 121 -6.08 0.00 20.96
N HIS A 122 -7.40 0.04 20.74
CA HIS A 122 -8.18 1.28 20.72
C HIS A 122 -7.93 2.16 21.96
N MET A 123 -8.05 1.62 23.17
CA MET A 123 -7.89 2.39 24.42
C MET A 123 -6.49 3.01 24.54
N GLN A 124 -5.44 2.24 24.26
CA GLN A 124 -4.06 2.71 24.34
C GLN A 124 -3.76 3.74 23.25
N ARG A 125 -4.30 3.53 22.07
CA ARG A 125 -4.17 4.45 20.93
C ARG A 125 -4.81 5.80 21.25
N GLU A 126 -6.03 5.83 21.77
CA GLU A 126 -6.71 7.05 22.18
C GLU A 126 -5.95 7.76 23.33
N GLN A 127 -5.51 7.00 24.32
CA GLN A 127 -4.72 7.55 25.44
C GLN A 127 -3.41 8.20 24.94
N GLU A 128 -2.69 7.54 24.03
CA GLU A 128 -1.48 8.10 23.44
C GLU A 128 -1.77 9.30 22.55
N GLY A 129 -2.87 9.28 21.79
CA GLY A 129 -3.32 10.43 21.01
C GLY A 129 -3.52 11.67 21.90
N ARG A 130 -4.28 11.54 22.98
CA ARG A 130 -4.49 12.61 23.97
C ARG A 130 -3.21 13.09 24.61
N ARG A 131 -2.33 12.14 24.99
CA ARG A 131 -1.02 12.46 25.60
C ARG A 131 -0.17 13.30 24.64
N HIS A 132 -0.04 12.89 23.37
CA HIS A 132 0.78 13.60 22.40
C HIS A 132 0.23 14.99 22.06
N LEU A 133 -1.09 15.13 21.94
CA LEU A 133 -1.73 16.43 21.73
C LEU A 133 -1.52 17.41 22.89
N ALA A 134 -1.28 16.90 24.10
CA ALA A 134 -0.98 17.69 25.28
C ALA A 134 0.51 18.01 25.49
N LEU A 135 1.43 17.41 24.69
CA LEU A 135 2.87 17.66 24.83
C LEU A 135 3.23 19.09 24.42
N SER A 136 3.87 19.81 25.33
CA SER A 136 4.37 21.17 25.06
C SER A 136 5.39 21.22 23.93
N THR A 137 6.20 20.17 23.79
CA THR A 137 7.19 20.04 22.70
C THR A 137 6.56 19.96 21.31
N LEU A 138 5.32 19.49 21.19
CA LEU A 138 4.56 19.43 19.94
C LEU A 138 3.66 20.66 19.72
N ALA A 139 3.46 21.50 20.74
CA ALA A 139 2.55 22.64 20.64
C ALA A 139 2.96 23.63 19.52
N THR A 140 4.26 23.79 19.26
CA THR A 140 4.82 24.66 18.23
C THR A 140 5.07 23.97 16.90
N ARG A 141 4.74 22.66 16.78
CA ARG A 141 5.01 21.83 15.61
C ARG A 141 3.71 21.17 15.11
N PRO A 142 2.82 21.93 14.48
CA PRO A 142 1.52 21.40 14.05
C PRO A 142 1.64 20.18 13.14
N GLU A 143 2.63 20.13 12.25
CA GLU A 143 2.85 19.01 11.33
C GLU A 143 3.13 17.68 12.05
N GLU A 144 3.84 17.75 13.19
CA GLU A 144 4.13 16.58 14.03
C GLU A 144 2.95 16.24 14.98
N ARG A 145 2.15 17.25 15.35
CA ARG A 145 1.07 17.15 16.33
C ARG A 145 -0.24 16.65 15.73
N LEU A 146 -0.64 17.19 14.57
CA LEU A 146 -1.95 16.93 13.97
C LEU A 146 -2.24 15.44 13.71
N PRO A 147 -1.27 14.59 13.30
CA PRO A 147 -1.53 13.17 13.06
C PRO A 147 -2.10 12.43 14.28
N TYR A 148 -1.82 12.88 15.51
CA TYR A 148 -2.33 12.22 16.70
C TYR A 148 -3.82 12.48 16.94
N ALA A 149 -4.41 13.48 16.31
CA ALA A 149 -5.85 13.72 16.34
C ALA A 149 -6.64 12.58 15.70
N ALA A 150 -6.05 11.83 14.77
CA ALA A 150 -6.67 10.66 14.15
C ALA A 150 -7.06 9.56 15.16
N PHE A 151 -6.49 9.58 16.35
CA PHE A 151 -6.71 8.57 17.39
C PHE A 151 -7.80 8.96 18.40
N LEU A 152 -8.36 10.16 18.27
CA LEU A 152 -9.47 10.63 19.07
C LEU A 152 -10.82 10.26 18.43
N PRO A 153 -11.92 10.30 19.19
CA PRO A 153 -13.26 10.25 18.62
C PRO A 153 -13.45 11.33 17.54
N TRP A 154 -14.16 11.00 16.44
CA TRP A 154 -14.32 11.86 15.28
C TRP A 154 -14.64 13.32 15.59
N ASN A 155 -15.64 13.56 16.48
CA ASN A 155 -16.06 14.91 16.81
C ASN A 155 -14.97 15.75 17.49
N GLU A 156 -14.10 15.10 18.28
CA GLU A 156 -12.96 15.76 18.91
C GLU A 156 -11.85 16.01 17.89
N ALA A 157 -11.53 15.00 17.08
CA ALA A 157 -10.57 15.11 16.00
C ALA A 157 -10.95 16.25 15.03
N TYR A 158 -12.20 16.29 14.57
CA TYR A 158 -12.70 17.33 13.68
C TYR A 158 -12.53 18.72 14.27
N ARG A 159 -12.98 18.96 15.50
CA ARG A 159 -12.85 20.29 16.16
C ARG A 159 -11.40 20.76 16.27
N LEU A 160 -10.46 19.83 16.50
CA LEU A 160 -9.04 20.17 16.57
C LEU A 160 -8.44 20.50 15.20
N LEU A 161 -8.96 19.88 14.15
CA LEU A 161 -8.43 19.98 12.79
C LEU A 161 -9.12 21.08 11.98
N GLU A 162 -10.36 21.43 12.29
CA GLU A 162 -11.17 22.42 11.57
C GLU A 162 -10.46 23.77 11.34
N PRO A 163 -9.72 24.36 12.32
CA PRO A 163 -8.99 25.61 12.09
C PRO A 163 -7.92 25.52 11.00
N PHE A 164 -7.44 24.33 10.70
CA PHE A 164 -6.37 24.09 9.71
C PHE A 164 -6.94 23.76 8.31
N LEU A 165 -8.24 23.60 8.14
CA LEU A 165 -8.85 23.35 6.83
C LEU A 165 -8.62 24.51 5.84
N HIS A 166 -8.45 25.73 6.37
CA HIS A 166 -8.19 26.95 5.58
C HIS A 166 -6.79 27.53 5.84
N ASP A 167 -5.86 26.71 6.38
CA ASP A 167 -4.49 27.16 6.62
C ASP A 167 -3.83 27.60 5.29
N PRO A 168 -3.04 28.69 5.27
CA PRO A 168 -2.33 29.11 4.07
C PRO A 168 -1.40 28.04 3.48
N SER A 169 -0.87 27.15 4.32
CA SER A 169 0.00 26.06 3.93
C SER A 169 -0.80 24.90 3.30
N GLU A 170 -0.57 24.61 2.02
CA GLU A 170 -1.12 23.44 1.33
C GLU A 170 -0.79 22.13 2.05
N HIS A 171 0.43 22.04 2.58
CA HIS A 171 0.88 20.87 3.32
C HIS A 171 0.04 20.63 4.59
N ARG A 172 -0.31 21.68 5.33
CA ARG A 172 -1.15 21.53 6.53
C ARG A 172 -2.57 21.17 6.18
N ARG A 173 -3.15 21.78 5.13
CA ARG A 173 -4.49 21.37 4.64
C ARG A 173 -4.52 19.91 4.23
N THR A 174 -3.50 19.45 3.50
CA THR A 174 -3.35 18.03 3.12
C THR A 174 -3.28 17.12 4.36
N LEU A 175 -2.49 17.51 5.35
CA LEU A 175 -2.32 16.75 6.59
C LEU A 175 -3.62 16.62 7.39
N VAL A 176 -4.49 17.64 7.35
CA VAL A 176 -5.84 17.58 7.94
C VAL A 176 -6.64 16.46 7.30
N PHE A 177 -6.73 16.42 5.96
CA PHE A 177 -7.47 15.36 5.27
C PHE A 177 -6.86 13.98 5.48
N GLN A 178 -5.54 13.86 5.51
CA GLN A 178 -4.85 12.63 5.87
C GLN A 178 -5.28 12.15 7.26
N THR A 179 -5.24 13.05 8.24
CA THR A 179 -5.56 12.74 9.64
C THR A 179 -7.03 12.36 9.80
N LEU A 180 -7.97 13.09 9.17
CA LEU A 180 -9.40 12.76 9.18
C LEU A 180 -9.68 11.43 8.47
N THR A 181 -9.01 11.15 7.35
CA THR A 181 -9.13 9.85 6.66
C THR A 181 -8.63 8.71 7.54
N GLN A 182 -7.57 8.95 8.31
CA GLN A 182 -7.08 7.97 9.28
C GLN A 182 -8.07 7.77 10.44
N ALA A 183 -8.73 8.83 10.94
CA ALA A 183 -9.76 8.73 11.97
C ALA A 183 -10.94 7.86 11.50
N VAL A 184 -11.40 8.05 10.25
CA VAL A 184 -12.47 7.24 9.64
C VAL A 184 -12.11 5.75 9.54
N ARG A 185 -10.83 5.38 9.44
CA ARG A 185 -10.43 3.95 9.48
C ARG A 185 -10.83 3.29 10.80
N TYR A 186 -10.91 4.05 11.88
CA TYR A 186 -11.28 3.57 13.21
C TYR A 186 -12.77 3.73 13.48
N GLU A 187 -13.40 4.81 12.98
CA GLU A 187 -14.82 5.14 13.14
C GLU A 187 -15.52 5.23 11.78
N ARG A 188 -15.72 4.08 11.13
CA ARG A 188 -16.16 3.96 9.72
C ARG A 188 -17.50 4.61 9.42
N HIS A 189 -18.36 4.77 10.40
CA HIS A 189 -19.68 5.39 10.26
C HIS A 189 -19.60 6.90 9.94
N HIS A 190 -18.45 7.54 10.16
CA HIS A 190 -18.18 8.94 9.77
C HIS A 190 -17.61 9.12 8.36
N LEU A 191 -17.55 8.06 7.54
CA LEU A 191 -17.14 8.22 6.15
C LEU A 191 -18.05 9.17 5.35
N PRO A 192 -19.38 9.19 5.52
CA PRO A 192 -20.24 10.19 4.86
C PRO A 192 -19.89 11.64 5.24
N ASP A 193 -19.56 11.88 6.52
CA ASP A 193 -19.16 13.21 7.00
C ASP A 193 -17.85 13.66 6.35
N LEU A 194 -16.86 12.76 6.27
CA LEU A 194 -15.60 13.02 5.57
C LEU A 194 -15.84 13.30 4.09
N LEU A 195 -16.67 12.51 3.41
CA LEU A 195 -16.95 12.72 1.99
C LEU A 195 -17.67 14.03 1.74
N ALA A 196 -18.61 14.43 2.58
CA ALA A 196 -19.26 15.74 2.52
C ALA A 196 -18.22 16.87 2.65
N LEU A 197 -17.30 16.76 3.61
CA LEU A 197 -16.20 17.72 3.77
C LEU A 197 -15.32 17.78 2.53
N VAL A 198 -14.93 16.64 1.98
CA VAL A 198 -14.13 16.57 0.75
C VAL A 198 -14.83 17.25 -0.40
N CYS A 199 -16.14 17.03 -0.61
CA CYS A 199 -16.91 17.65 -1.69
C CYS A 199 -16.89 19.20 -1.61
N VAL A 200 -16.88 19.76 -0.39
CA VAL A 200 -16.74 21.22 -0.19
C VAL A 200 -15.35 21.72 -0.60
N HIS A 201 -14.32 20.91 -0.41
CA HIS A 201 -12.92 21.27 -0.65
C HIS A 201 -12.35 20.79 -2.01
N LEU A 202 -13.18 20.38 -2.97
CA LEU A 202 -12.72 19.96 -4.30
C LEU A 202 -12.19 21.10 -5.18
N ASN A 203 -12.39 22.35 -4.78
CA ASN A 203 -11.82 23.52 -5.48
C ASN A 203 -10.38 23.88 -5.02
N GLU A 204 -9.79 23.07 -4.16
CA GLU A 204 -8.38 23.19 -3.78
C GLU A 204 -7.45 23.08 -4.99
N PRO A 205 -6.25 23.68 -4.96
CA PRO A 205 -5.22 23.46 -5.97
C PRO A 205 -4.93 21.97 -6.17
N ASP A 206 -4.54 21.57 -7.39
CA ASP A 206 -4.35 20.17 -7.76
C ASP A 206 -3.47 19.37 -6.79
N PRO A 207 -2.34 19.90 -6.24
CA PRO A 207 -1.53 19.15 -5.29
C PRO A 207 -2.30 18.73 -4.03
N VAL A 208 -3.16 19.62 -3.50
CA VAL A 208 -3.99 19.32 -2.31
C VAL A 208 -5.11 18.36 -2.68
N ARG A 209 -5.83 18.65 -3.78
CA ARG A 209 -6.93 17.82 -4.30
C ARG A 209 -6.45 16.38 -4.59
N GLY A 210 -5.30 16.24 -5.23
CA GLY A 210 -4.69 14.93 -5.53
C GLY A 210 -4.35 14.15 -4.27
N GLN A 211 -3.82 14.81 -3.24
CA GLN A 211 -3.52 14.15 -1.97
C GLN A 211 -4.78 13.74 -1.21
N ILE A 212 -5.83 14.57 -1.22
CA ILE A 212 -7.14 14.20 -0.64
C ILE A 212 -7.65 12.90 -1.27
N VAL A 213 -7.68 12.84 -2.60
CA VAL A 213 -8.12 11.65 -3.32
C VAL A 213 -7.21 10.43 -3.04
N ASN A 214 -5.91 10.67 -2.94
CA ASN A 214 -4.94 9.64 -2.60
C ASN A 214 -5.21 9.03 -1.21
N HIS A 215 -5.49 9.86 -0.21
CA HIS A 215 -5.81 9.38 1.13
C HIS A 215 -7.14 8.61 1.17
N LEU A 216 -8.16 9.06 0.44
CA LEU A 216 -9.40 8.29 0.28
C LEU A 216 -9.12 6.91 -0.36
N ALA A 217 -8.25 6.86 -1.36
CA ALA A 217 -7.87 5.62 -2.01
C ALA A 217 -7.08 4.65 -1.12
N GLU A 218 -6.48 5.13 -0.04
CA GLU A 218 -5.80 4.31 0.98
C GLU A 218 -6.76 3.63 1.96
N LEU A 219 -8.03 4.05 2.00
CA LEU A 219 -9.03 3.39 2.80
C LEU A 219 -9.24 1.93 2.35
N PRO A 220 -9.50 1.01 3.28
CA PRO A 220 -9.71 -0.39 2.93
C PRO A 220 -10.96 -0.56 2.06
N PRO A 221 -10.95 -1.46 1.04
CA PRO A 221 -12.12 -1.66 0.16
C PRO A 221 -13.41 -1.99 0.92
N SER A 222 -13.30 -2.60 2.09
CA SER A 222 -14.45 -2.99 2.93
C SER A 222 -15.20 -1.83 3.58
N ILE A 223 -14.69 -0.60 3.48
CA ILE A 223 -15.37 0.57 4.05
C ILE A 223 -16.43 1.13 3.08
N TRP A 224 -16.22 0.92 1.77
CA TRP A 224 -17.07 1.48 0.74
C TRP A 224 -18.44 0.80 0.68
N ARG A 225 -19.49 1.59 0.48
CA ARG A 225 -20.89 1.18 0.36
C ARG A 225 -21.54 1.91 -0.79
N SER A 226 -22.68 1.41 -1.28
CA SER A 226 -23.46 2.05 -2.33
C SER A 226 -23.95 3.45 -1.96
N GLU A 227 -24.21 3.73 -0.69
CA GLU A 227 -24.59 5.04 -0.17
C GLU A 227 -23.54 6.13 -0.39
N HIS A 228 -22.27 5.76 -0.57
CA HIS A 228 -21.17 6.70 -0.81
C HIS A 228 -21.03 7.10 -2.29
N LEU A 229 -21.70 6.41 -3.22
CA LEU A 229 -21.50 6.61 -4.66
C LEU A 229 -21.85 8.02 -5.14
N ASN A 230 -22.89 8.66 -4.56
CA ASN A 230 -23.26 10.02 -4.94
C ASN A 230 -22.16 11.05 -4.63
N ALA A 231 -21.50 10.91 -3.48
CA ALA A 231 -20.38 11.79 -3.13
C ALA A 231 -19.15 11.48 -4.01
N LEU A 232 -18.88 10.19 -4.24
CA LEU A 232 -17.81 9.77 -5.14
C LEU A 232 -18.02 10.25 -6.57
N GLU A 233 -19.27 10.26 -7.08
CA GLU A 233 -19.64 10.83 -8.38
C GLU A 233 -19.22 12.30 -8.47
N GLN A 234 -19.56 13.09 -7.45
CA GLN A 234 -19.18 14.51 -7.41
C GLN A 234 -17.65 14.69 -7.41
N ILE A 235 -16.93 13.85 -6.67
CA ILE A 235 -15.46 13.87 -6.63
C ILE A 235 -14.88 13.58 -8.02
N VAL A 236 -15.36 12.49 -8.67
CA VAL A 236 -14.90 12.11 -10.01
C VAL A 236 -15.16 13.22 -11.00
N GLN A 237 -16.41 13.74 -11.05
CA GLN A 237 -16.79 14.76 -12.00
C GLN A 237 -15.97 16.04 -11.83
N ARG A 238 -15.78 16.51 -10.61
CA ARG A 238 -14.96 17.70 -10.32
C ARG A 238 -13.51 17.55 -10.80
N ILE A 239 -12.94 16.36 -10.66
CA ILE A 239 -11.56 16.09 -11.14
C ILE A 239 -11.52 16.04 -12.67
N LEU A 240 -12.53 15.45 -13.32
CA LEU A 240 -12.63 15.42 -14.79
C LEU A 240 -12.83 16.82 -15.38
N ASP A 241 -13.59 17.68 -14.72
CA ASP A 241 -13.88 19.03 -15.17
C ASP A 241 -12.73 20.03 -14.90
N ALA A 242 -11.79 19.68 -14.00
CA ALA A 242 -10.69 20.57 -13.65
C ALA A 242 -9.60 20.58 -14.73
N PHE A 243 -9.22 21.78 -15.18
CA PHE A 243 -8.22 21.97 -16.23
C PHE A 243 -6.78 21.73 -15.79
N ASP A 244 -6.52 21.81 -14.47
CA ASP A 244 -5.19 21.69 -13.84
C ASP A 244 -4.85 20.28 -13.34
N THR A 245 -5.68 19.27 -13.69
CA THR A 245 -5.54 17.92 -13.15
C THR A 245 -4.23 17.24 -13.59
N SER A 246 -3.36 16.99 -12.62
CA SER A 246 -2.06 16.33 -12.83
C SER A 246 -2.18 14.81 -12.99
N ARG A 247 -1.11 14.20 -13.50
CA ARG A 247 -0.98 12.73 -13.55
C ARG A 247 -1.06 12.07 -12.16
N PHE A 248 -0.63 12.77 -11.12
CA PHE A 248 -0.72 12.29 -9.75
C PHE A 248 -2.19 12.15 -9.32
N THR A 249 -2.98 13.21 -9.53
CA THR A 249 -4.41 13.23 -9.20
C THR A 249 -5.19 12.19 -9.99
N VAL A 250 -4.90 12.05 -11.29
CA VAL A 250 -5.47 10.99 -12.13
C VAL A 250 -5.13 9.59 -11.57
N GLY A 251 -3.87 9.36 -11.23
CA GLY A 251 -3.42 8.09 -10.66
C GLY A 251 -4.10 7.76 -9.32
N ALA A 252 -4.26 8.77 -8.45
CA ALA A 252 -4.98 8.63 -7.18
C ALA A 252 -6.46 8.31 -7.41
N LEU A 253 -7.11 8.99 -8.37
CA LEU A 253 -8.50 8.74 -8.74
C LEU A 253 -8.71 7.33 -9.29
N LEU A 254 -7.88 6.89 -10.22
CA LEU A 254 -7.93 5.53 -10.76
C LEU A 254 -7.80 4.48 -9.64
N PHE A 255 -6.92 4.75 -8.66
CA PHE A 255 -6.74 3.87 -7.53
C PHE A 255 -7.96 3.85 -6.60
N LEU A 256 -8.59 5.01 -6.33
CA LEU A 256 -9.84 5.11 -5.58
C LEU A 256 -10.96 4.31 -6.26
N LEU A 257 -11.14 4.49 -7.58
CA LEU A 257 -12.14 3.74 -8.35
C LEU A 257 -11.94 2.23 -8.24
N MET A 258 -10.70 1.75 -8.29
CA MET A 258 -10.40 0.33 -8.07
C MET A 258 -10.71 -0.16 -6.65
N ARG A 259 -10.61 0.69 -5.63
CA ARG A 259 -11.02 0.34 -4.26
C ARG A 259 -12.53 0.21 -4.13
N VAL A 260 -13.27 1.09 -4.81
CA VAL A 260 -14.74 1.10 -4.82
C VAL A 260 -15.33 -0.07 -5.61
N GLN A 261 -14.56 -0.65 -6.54
CA GLN A 261 -15.00 -1.77 -7.39
C GLN A 261 -15.55 -2.96 -6.58
N ALA A 262 -15.07 -3.18 -5.35
CA ALA A 262 -15.55 -4.28 -4.52
C ALA A 262 -17.04 -4.16 -4.15
N CYS A 263 -17.57 -2.93 -4.04
CA CYS A 263 -18.97 -2.67 -3.69
C CYS A 263 -19.84 -2.26 -4.89
N ALA A 264 -19.23 -1.63 -5.92
CA ALA A 264 -19.95 -1.11 -7.08
C ALA A 264 -19.14 -1.34 -8.38
N PRO A 265 -19.05 -2.58 -8.88
CA PRO A 265 -18.18 -2.94 -9.99
C PRO A 265 -18.54 -2.23 -11.31
N GLU A 266 -19.81 -2.12 -11.66
CA GLU A 266 -20.28 -1.48 -12.90
C GLU A 266 -20.05 0.03 -12.88
N TRP A 267 -20.41 0.68 -11.77
CA TRP A 267 -20.16 2.10 -11.56
C TRP A 267 -18.66 2.42 -11.66
N SER A 268 -17.85 1.66 -10.96
CA SER A 268 -16.38 1.82 -10.97
C SER A 268 -15.81 1.62 -12.37
N ALA A 269 -16.26 0.59 -13.11
CA ALA A 269 -15.78 0.31 -14.46
C ALA A 269 -16.15 1.42 -15.47
N THR A 270 -17.36 1.99 -15.35
CA THR A 270 -17.79 3.12 -16.16
C THR A 270 -16.91 4.35 -15.93
N HIS A 271 -16.64 4.69 -14.67
CA HIS A 271 -15.81 5.85 -14.34
C HIS A 271 -14.33 5.64 -14.66
N LEU A 272 -13.82 4.40 -14.50
CA LEU A 272 -12.49 4.04 -14.99
C LEU A 272 -12.37 4.26 -16.51
N ALA A 273 -13.40 3.93 -17.27
CA ALA A 273 -13.41 4.17 -18.72
C ALA A 273 -13.42 5.67 -19.06
N LEU A 274 -14.20 6.48 -18.36
CA LEU A 274 -14.22 7.95 -18.54
C LEU A 274 -12.86 8.58 -18.24
N VAL A 275 -12.27 8.24 -17.10
CA VAL A 275 -10.93 8.74 -16.72
C VAL A 275 -9.87 8.28 -17.74
N ALA A 276 -9.92 7.01 -18.15
CA ALA A 276 -9.00 6.47 -19.15
C ALA A 276 -9.15 7.16 -20.53
N GLN A 277 -10.36 7.46 -20.94
CA GLN A 277 -10.62 8.16 -22.21
C GLN A 277 -9.98 9.55 -22.21
N GLN A 278 -10.08 10.29 -21.12
CA GLN A 278 -9.61 11.68 -21.02
C GLN A 278 -8.10 11.76 -20.77
N TYR A 279 -7.56 10.92 -19.87
CA TYR A 279 -6.18 11.03 -19.36
C TYR A 279 -5.29 9.80 -19.63
N GLY A 280 -5.86 8.70 -20.11
CA GLY A 280 -5.16 7.42 -20.16
C GLY A 280 -5.05 6.77 -18.76
N PHE A 281 -4.23 5.72 -18.67
CA PHE A 281 -3.94 5.05 -17.40
C PHE A 281 -2.61 5.55 -16.81
N ALA A 282 -2.67 6.53 -15.93
CA ALA A 282 -1.52 7.08 -15.23
C ALA A 282 -1.37 6.41 -13.85
N PHE A 283 -0.83 5.19 -13.80
CA PHE A 283 -0.57 4.52 -12.53
C PHE A 283 0.88 4.66 -12.08
N TYR A 284 1.07 4.79 -10.76
CA TYR A 284 2.40 4.68 -10.17
C TYR A 284 2.83 3.20 -10.05
N PRO A 285 4.10 2.88 -10.40
CA PRO A 285 4.61 1.49 -10.43
C PRO A 285 4.42 0.70 -9.13
N HIS A 286 4.43 1.37 -7.99
CA HIS A 286 4.34 0.73 -6.68
C HIS A 286 2.95 0.16 -6.33
N ARG A 287 1.94 0.35 -7.19
CA ARG A 287 0.54 -0.07 -6.95
C ARG A 287 0.06 -1.21 -7.85
N GLN A 288 0.96 -1.89 -8.54
CA GLN A 288 0.64 -2.96 -9.50
C GLN A 288 -0.05 -4.19 -8.88
N ASN A 289 0.12 -4.43 -7.58
CA ASN A 289 -0.42 -5.62 -6.89
C ASN A 289 -1.96 -5.64 -6.77
N TYR A 290 -2.65 -4.57 -7.16
CA TYR A 290 -4.12 -4.48 -7.06
C TYR A 290 -4.85 -4.93 -8.33
N LEU A 291 -4.14 -5.17 -9.43
CA LEU A 291 -4.72 -5.51 -10.71
C LEU A 291 -4.80 -7.03 -10.90
N SER A 292 -5.80 -7.62 -10.26
CA SER A 292 -6.06 -9.06 -10.36
C SER A 292 -6.80 -9.41 -11.66
N GLU A 293 -6.80 -10.71 -12.01
CA GLU A 293 -7.59 -11.22 -13.12
C GLU A 293 -9.11 -10.96 -12.96
N LYS A 294 -9.60 -10.96 -11.72
CA LYS A 294 -10.99 -10.61 -11.42
C LYS A 294 -11.29 -9.18 -11.87
N ILE A 295 -10.42 -8.24 -11.51
CA ILE A 295 -10.54 -6.82 -11.92
C ILE A 295 -10.50 -6.70 -13.44
N ALA A 296 -9.52 -7.32 -14.10
CA ALA A 296 -9.40 -7.30 -15.55
C ALA A 296 -10.70 -7.73 -16.27
N ARG A 297 -11.32 -8.84 -15.81
CA ARG A 297 -12.59 -9.31 -16.36
C ARG A 297 -13.75 -8.34 -16.13
N GLN A 298 -13.80 -7.70 -14.96
CA GLN A 298 -14.90 -6.82 -14.59
C GLN A 298 -14.85 -5.47 -15.32
N ILE A 299 -13.65 -4.86 -15.48
CA ILE A 299 -13.53 -3.56 -16.15
C ILE A 299 -13.45 -3.66 -17.66
N GLY A 300 -13.09 -4.84 -18.20
CA GLY A 300 -12.88 -5.06 -19.64
C GLY A 300 -14.04 -4.57 -20.50
N PRO A 301 -15.29 -4.98 -20.25
CA PRO A 301 -16.43 -4.56 -21.06
C PRO A 301 -16.59 -3.03 -21.15
N ALA A 302 -16.45 -2.30 -20.04
CA ALA A 302 -16.55 -0.85 -19.99
C ALA A 302 -15.39 -0.15 -20.71
N LEU A 303 -14.19 -0.74 -20.68
CA LEU A 303 -13.01 -0.19 -21.35
C LEU A 303 -12.96 -0.50 -22.85
N ARG A 304 -13.79 -1.41 -23.38
CA ARG A 304 -13.75 -1.81 -24.79
C ARG A 304 -13.76 -0.64 -25.77
N PRO A 305 -14.66 0.37 -25.67
CA PRO A 305 -14.66 1.50 -26.61
C PRO A 305 -13.35 2.29 -26.58
N VAL A 306 -12.81 2.54 -25.38
CA VAL A 306 -11.58 3.29 -25.18
C VAL A 306 -10.39 2.55 -25.75
N LEU A 307 -10.24 1.26 -25.46
CA LEU A 307 -9.14 0.43 -25.94
C LEU A 307 -9.16 0.26 -27.46
N THR A 308 -10.36 0.09 -28.04
CA THR A 308 -10.53 0.02 -29.50
C THR A 308 -10.15 1.36 -30.14
N SER A 309 -10.56 2.48 -29.56
CA SER A 309 -10.17 3.81 -30.04
C SER A 309 -8.64 3.98 -30.01
N TRP A 310 -7.98 3.62 -28.94
CA TRP A 310 -6.51 3.69 -28.85
C TRP A 310 -5.82 2.78 -29.87
N ALA A 311 -6.36 1.59 -30.09
CA ALA A 311 -5.83 0.65 -31.09
C ALA A 311 -5.90 1.21 -32.50
N VAL A 312 -7.02 1.83 -32.87
CA VAL A 312 -7.24 2.43 -34.21
C VAL A 312 -6.44 3.72 -34.40
N GLN A 313 -6.31 4.54 -33.33
CA GLN A 313 -5.56 5.81 -33.37
C GLN A 313 -4.03 5.62 -33.29
N GLY A 314 -3.56 4.41 -33.01
CA GLY A 314 -2.13 4.13 -32.87
C GLY A 314 -1.54 4.62 -31.53
N ASP A 315 -2.33 4.71 -30.48
CA ASP A 315 -1.89 5.09 -29.13
C ASP A 315 -1.11 3.94 -28.45
N GLU A 316 -0.02 3.51 -29.09
CA GLU A 316 0.82 2.37 -28.68
C GLU A 316 1.28 2.47 -27.22
N GLN A 317 1.67 3.68 -26.81
CA GLN A 317 2.17 3.91 -25.45
C GLN A 317 1.13 3.61 -24.37
N LYS A 318 -0.15 3.98 -24.60
CA LYS A 318 -1.22 3.71 -23.66
C LYS A 318 -1.52 2.21 -23.54
N LEU A 319 -1.55 1.51 -24.68
CA LEU A 319 -1.75 0.06 -24.69
C LEU A 319 -0.58 -0.68 -24.03
N GLN A 320 0.67 -0.25 -24.29
CA GLN A 320 1.86 -0.82 -23.66
C GLN A 320 1.89 -0.60 -22.13
N GLN A 321 1.44 0.57 -21.66
CA GLN A 321 1.28 0.83 -20.23
C GLN A 321 0.32 -0.16 -19.59
N LEU A 322 -0.83 -0.47 -20.24
CA LEU A 322 -1.77 -1.46 -19.72
C LEU A 322 -1.18 -2.87 -19.67
N ILE A 323 -0.46 -3.30 -20.70
CA ILE A 323 0.23 -4.59 -20.71
C ILE A 323 1.17 -4.69 -19.49
N SER A 324 1.96 -3.64 -19.26
CA SER A 324 2.90 -3.59 -18.15
C SER A 324 2.18 -3.59 -16.79
N LEU A 325 1.09 -2.84 -16.68
CA LEU A 325 0.30 -2.67 -15.47
C LEU A 325 -0.40 -3.95 -15.03
N PHE A 326 -1.03 -4.65 -15.99
CA PHE A 326 -1.75 -5.89 -15.69
C PHE A 326 -0.82 -7.12 -15.63
N GLY A 327 0.37 -7.07 -16.21
CA GLY A 327 1.37 -8.12 -16.10
C GLY A 327 0.81 -9.52 -16.37
N LYS A 328 0.81 -10.39 -15.36
CA LYS A 328 0.25 -11.76 -15.46
C LYS A 328 -1.27 -11.78 -15.67
N SER A 329 -1.98 -10.75 -15.22
CA SER A 329 -3.44 -10.66 -15.30
C SER A 329 -3.94 -10.30 -16.71
N VAL A 330 -3.07 -9.95 -17.65
CA VAL A 330 -3.38 -9.71 -19.06
C VAL A 330 -4.11 -10.91 -19.68
N ARG A 331 -3.81 -12.13 -19.29
CA ARG A 331 -4.47 -13.35 -19.78
C ARG A 331 -5.99 -13.41 -19.53
N ALA A 332 -6.46 -12.65 -18.54
CA ALA A 332 -7.88 -12.55 -18.19
C ALA A 332 -8.52 -11.24 -18.68
N PHE A 333 -7.79 -10.45 -19.49
CA PHE A 333 -8.24 -9.17 -20.00
C PHE A 333 -8.51 -9.27 -21.52
N ASP A 334 -9.53 -10.06 -21.89
CA ASP A 334 -9.88 -10.34 -23.29
C ASP A 334 -10.05 -9.07 -24.12
N THR A 335 -10.68 -8.05 -23.56
CA THR A 335 -10.90 -6.77 -24.24
C THR A 335 -9.56 -6.06 -24.60
N LEU A 336 -8.54 -6.15 -23.74
CA LEU A 336 -7.21 -5.64 -24.08
C LEU A 336 -6.56 -6.50 -25.18
N LEU A 337 -6.67 -7.81 -25.08
CA LEU A 337 -6.16 -8.72 -26.11
C LEU A 337 -6.83 -8.49 -27.47
N ASP A 338 -8.17 -8.22 -27.48
CA ASP A 338 -8.90 -7.83 -28.71
C ASP A 338 -8.36 -6.52 -29.28
N ALA A 339 -8.14 -5.52 -28.45
CA ALA A 339 -7.59 -4.22 -28.86
C ALA A 339 -6.15 -4.33 -29.42
N LEU A 340 -5.32 -5.20 -28.83
CA LEU A 340 -3.98 -5.47 -29.34
C LEU A 340 -4.01 -6.16 -30.72
N GLU A 341 -4.99 -7.03 -30.97
CA GLU A 341 -5.19 -7.65 -32.28
C GLU A 341 -5.62 -6.61 -33.32
N VAL A 342 -6.53 -5.69 -32.95
CA VAL A 342 -6.89 -4.54 -33.80
C VAL A 342 -5.67 -3.65 -34.08
N ALA A 343 -4.88 -3.29 -33.04
CA ALA A 343 -3.68 -2.47 -33.21
C ALA A 343 -2.68 -3.10 -34.17
N LEU A 344 -2.52 -4.41 -34.13
CA LEU A 344 -1.59 -5.13 -35.01
C LEU A 344 -1.98 -4.99 -36.50
N ASN A 345 -3.28 -4.96 -36.78
CA ASN A 345 -3.80 -4.78 -38.15
C ASN A 345 -3.72 -3.32 -38.66
N HIS A 346 -3.41 -2.36 -37.79
CA HIS A 346 -3.26 -0.94 -38.14
C HIS A 346 -1.81 -0.50 -38.28
N HIS A 347 -0.91 -1.44 -38.66
CA HIS A 347 0.51 -1.18 -38.92
C HIS A 347 1.24 -0.52 -37.73
N PRO A 348 1.33 -1.19 -36.59
CA PRO A 348 2.03 -0.66 -35.42
C PRO A 348 3.52 -0.51 -35.72
N SER A 349 4.22 0.29 -34.88
CA SER A 349 5.67 0.32 -34.94
C SER A 349 6.26 -1.08 -34.77
N PRO A 350 7.39 -1.40 -35.39
CA PRO A 350 7.99 -2.75 -35.28
C PRO A 350 8.26 -3.17 -33.85
N GLN A 351 8.61 -2.21 -32.97
CA GLN A 351 8.85 -2.45 -31.57
C GLN A 351 7.55 -2.83 -30.84
N PHE A 352 6.45 -2.14 -31.12
CA PHE A 352 5.17 -2.42 -30.50
C PHE A 352 4.57 -3.72 -31.04
N GLY A 353 4.68 -3.98 -32.33
CA GLY A 353 4.29 -5.25 -32.94
C GLY A 353 4.97 -6.44 -32.27
N ASN A 354 6.28 -6.35 -31.99
CA ASN A 354 7.01 -7.38 -31.24
C ASN A 354 6.49 -7.52 -29.81
N THR A 355 6.12 -6.42 -29.16
CA THR A 355 5.53 -6.42 -27.80
C THR A 355 4.19 -7.13 -27.81
N ILE A 356 3.32 -6.88 -28.79
CA ILE A 356 2.02 -7.55 -28.94
C ILE A 356 2.22 -9.07 -29.14
N LEU A 357 3.11 -9.46 -30.04
CA LEU A 357 3.40 -10.87 -30.30
C LEU A 357 3.97 -11.59 -29.07
N ALA A 358 4.88 -10.95 -28.33
CA ALA A 358 5.40 -11.47 -27.08
C ALA A 358 4.28 -11.62 -26.03
N THR A 359 3.35 -10.66 -25.98
CA THR A 359 2.18 -10.68 -25.09
C THR A 359 1.26 -11.85 -25.44
N PHE A 360 0.95 -12.07 -26.71
CA PHE A 360 0.12 -13.21 -27.13
C PHE A 360 0.78 -14.55 -26.85
N ARG A 361 2.08 -14.70 -27.16
CA ARG A 361 2.84 -15.93 -26.82
C ARG A 361 2.80 -16.26 -25.33
N LYS A 362 2.84 -15.24 -24.49
CA LYS A 362 2.88 -15.40 -23.03
C LYS A 362 1.49 -15.62 -22.41
N HIS A 363 0.45 -15.00 -22.96
CA HIS A 363 -0.85 -14.88 -22.29
C HIS A 363 -2.01 -15.51 -23.08
N SER A 364 -1.88 -15.75 -24.39
CA SER A 364 -2.91 -16.34 -25.26
C SER A 364 -2.32 -17.04 -26.47
N LEU A 365 -1.89 -18.30 -26.29
CA LEU A 365 -1.28 -19.10 -27.37
C LEU A 365 -2.19 -19.26 -28.58
N GLU A 366 -3.50 -19.31 -28.38
CA GLU A 366 -4.50 -19.40 -29.43
C GLU A 366 -4.44 -18.17 -30.37
N ARG A 367 -4.39 -16.95 -29.78
CA ARG A 367 -4.25 -15.71 -30.55
C ARG A 367 -2.88 -15.66 -31.24
N ALA A 368 -1.83 -16.07 -30.57
CA ALA A 368 -0.51 -16.14 -31.19
C ALA A 368 -0.51 -17.06 -32.43
N ALA A 369 -1.10 -18.23 -32.32
CA ALA A 369 -1.20 -19.18 -33.44
C ALA A 369 -2.02 -18.65 -34.62
N ARG A 370 -3.04 -17.83 -34.37
CA ARG A 370 -3.88 -17.21 -35.39
C ARG A 370 -3.19 -16.05 -36.11
N VAL A 371 -2.51 -15.20 -35.35
CA VAL A 371 -1.98 -13.92 -35.86
C VAL A 371 -0.59 -14.07 -36.52
N ILE A 372 0.30 -14.91 -35.98
CA ILE A 372 1.68 -15.05 -36.51
C ILE A 372 1.71 -15.44 -38.00
N PRO A 373 0.90 -16.40 -38.51
CA PRO A 373 0.89 -16.74 -39.93
C PRO A 373 0.45 -15.59 -40.86
N GLN A 374 -0.41 -14.66 -40.34
CA GLN A 374 -0.89 -13.52 -41.14
C GLN A 374 0.18 -12.43 -41.35
N LEU A 375 1.21 -12.39 -40.47
CA LEU A 375 2.29 -11.42 -40.56
C LEU A 375 3.47 -11.89 -41.43
N ILE A 376 3.47 -13.15 -41.87
CA ILE A 376 4.52 -13.75 -42.68
C ILE A 376 4.11 -13.71 -44.17
N GLN A 377 2.84 -13.45 -44.47
CA GLN A 377 2.32 -13.22 -45.83
C GLN A 377 2.48 -11.75 -46.24
#